data_e8833b534521e5cda24e51d8d0e40811
#
_entry.id   e8833b534521e5cda24e51d8d0e40811
#
_cell.length_a   1.000
_cell.length_b   1.000
_cell.length_c   1.000
_cell.angle_alpha   90.00
_cell.angle_beta   90.00
_cell.angle_gamma   90.00
#
_symmetry.space_group_name_H-M   'P 1'
#
loop_
_entity.id
_entity.type
_entity.pdbx_description
1 polymer ?
#
loop_
_entity_poly.entity_id
_entity_poly.type
_entity_poly.pdbx_seq_one_letter_code
_entity_poly.pdbx_strand_id
1 'polypeptide(L)'
;MKKVGIIGGSGYTGGELIRLVLQHPALELEFVYSTTRAGKPLTHAHPDLLGSTTRKFTDQVNPEIDVVYLCLGHGNSVAFLQEHSFSDHTLIVDLGNDFRLKEDANFEGRNFVYGLPELQREAIEKANAIANPGCFATALQLAMLPLAKNNNLKSDVHAHATTGSTGAGVGLSSTSHFSWRNNNFSW
;
A
#
# COMPACT_ATOMS: atom_id res chain seq x y z
N MET A 1 -20.54 -0.92 -8.34
CA MET A 1 -19.39 -0.91 -7.41
C MET A 1 -18.14 -1.18 -8.24
N LYS A 2 -17.01 -0.56 -7.89
CA LYS A 2 -15.72 -0.84 -8.52
C LYS A 2 -15.13 -2.11 -7.93
N LYS A 3 -14.65 -3.00 -8.80
CA LYS A 3 -14.04 -4.27 -8.41
C LYS A 3 -12.58 -4.07 -8.04
N VAL A 4 -12.18 -4.65 -6.92
CA VAL A 4 -10.85 -4.46 -6.32
C VAL A 4 -10.10 -5.78 -6.22
N GLY A 5 -8.86 -5.77 -6.72
CA GLY A 5 -7.86 -6.80 -6.50
C GLY A 5 -6.81 -6.34 -5.49
N ILE A 6 -6.35 -7.22 -4.62
CA ILE A 6 -5.28 -6.94 -3.66
C ILE A 6 -4.15 -7.94 -3.85
N ILE A 7 -2.97 -7.47 -4.22
CA ILE A 7 -1.77 -8.28 -4.39
C ILE A 7 -0.94 -8.22 -3.09
N GLY A 8 -0.48 -9.36 -2.60
CA GLY A 8 0.23 -9.42 -1.32
C GLY A 8 -0.70 -9.30 -0.10
N GLY A 9 -1.96 -9.73 -0.25
CA GLY A 9 -3.00 -9.57 0.76
C GLY A 9 -2.80 -10.33 2.07
N SER A 10 -1.76 -11.14 2.21
CA SER A 10 -1.44 -11.86 3.45
C SER A 10 -0.59 -11.05 4.44
N GLY A 11 -0.06 -9.91 4.04
CA GLY A 11 0.68 -8.97 4.87
C GLY A 11 -0.23 -8.02 5.67
N TYR A 12 0.36 -7.23 6.57
CA TYR A 12 -0.39 -6.26 7.38
C TYR A 12 -1.15 -5.23 6.54
N THR A 13 -0.48 -4.60 5.58
CA THR A 13 -1.10 -3.59 4.70
C THR A 13 -2.22 -4.17 3.86
N GLY A 14 -2.01 -5.39 3.30
CA GLY A 14 -3.06 -6.10 2.58
C GLY A 14 -4.26 -6.44 3.46
N GLY A 15 -4.02 -6.83 4.72
CA GLY A 15 -5.08 -7.08 5.69
C GLY A 15 -5.92 -5.84 6.00
N GLU A 16 -5.27 -4.68 6.20
CA GLU A 16 -5.99 -3.41 6.39
C GLU A 16 -6.81 -3.02 5.17
N LEU A 17 -6.28 -3.17 3.96
CA LEU A 17 -7.02 -2.93 2.74
C LEU A 17 -8.22 -3.87 2.58
N ILE A 18 -8.08 -5.15 2.91
CA ILE A 18 -9.22 -6.08 2.90
C ILE A 18 -10.34 -5.56 3.81
N ARG A 19 -10.03 -5.13 5.04
CA ARG A 19 -11.02 -4.58 5.99
C ARG A 19 -11.71 -3.33 5.44
N LEU A 20 -10.93 -2.41 4.89
CA LEU A 20 -11.46 -1.18 4.29
C LEU A 20 -12.38 -1.48 3.10
N VAL A 21 -11.95 -2.36 2.19
CA VAL A 21 -12.72 -2.69 0.98
C VAL A 21 -14.02 -3.43 1.33
N LEU A 22 -13.99 -4.37 2.29
CA LEU A 22 -15.19 -5.11 2.72
C LEU A 22 -16.27 -4.20 3.33
N GLN A 23 -15.89 -3.06 3.88
CA GLN A 23 -16.81 -2.09 4.49
C GLN A 23 -17.16 -0.92 3.58
N HIS A 24 -16.50 -0.80 2.42
CA HIS A 24 -16.65 0.36 1.56
C HIS A 24 -17.88 0.26 0.66
N PRO A 25 -18.80 1.27 0.66
CA PRO A 25 -20.09 1.17 -0.03
C PRO A 25 -19.99 1.13 -1.57
N ALA A 26 -18.89 1.58 -2.14
CA ALA A 26 -18.69 1.65 -3.59
C ALA A 26 -17.63 0.68 -4.14
N LEU A 27 -17.01 -0.15 -3.28
CA LEU A 27 -16.01 -1.11 -3.68
C LEU A 27 -16.48 -2.54 -3.43
N GLU A 28 -16.02 -3.45 -4.27
CA GLU A 28 -16.24 -4.89 -4.14
C GLU A 28 -14.91 -5.61 -4.19
N LEU A 29 -14.58 -6.38 -3.15
CA LEU A 29 -13.39 -7.20 -3.13
C LEU A 29 -13.57 -8.37 -4.12
N GLU A 30 -12.85 -8.38 -5.24
CA GLU A 30 -12.96 -9.46 -6.22
C GLU A 30 -11.96 -10.58 -5.91
N PHE A 31 -10.68 -10.26 -5.75
CA PHE A 31 -9.67 -11.25 -5.41
C PHE A 31 -8.60 -10.71 -4.45
N VAL A 32 -7.97 -11.65 -3.74
CA VAL A 32 -6.80 -11.39 -2.89
C VAL A 32 -5.70 -12.37 -3.30
N TYR A 33 -4.65 -11.84 -3.92
CA TYR A 33 -3.56 -12.63 -4.47
C TYR A 33 -2.51 -12.95 -3.40
N SER A 34 -2.13 -14.23 -3.34
CA SER A 34 -1.00 -14.72 -2.58
C SER A 34 -0.60 -16.10 -3.08
N THR A 35 0.59 -16.24 -3.64
CA THR A 35 1.10 -17.54 -4.12
C THR A 35 1.27 -18.56 -3.00
N THR A 36 1.74 -18.11 -1.83
CA THR A 36 2.02 -19.00 -0.69
C THR A 36 0.76 -19.46 0.07
N ARG A 37 -0.39 -18.78 -0.14
CA ARG A 37 -1.64 -19.05 0.57
C ARG A 37 -2.83 -19.35 -0.34
N ALA A 38 -2.60 -19.52 -1.64
CA ALA A 38 -3.65 -19.82 -2.61
C ALA A 38 -4.54 -20.99 -2.14
N GLY A 39 -5.86 -20.82 -2.27
CA GLY A 39 -6.89 -21.78 -1.82
C GLY A 39 -7.23 -21.73 -0.32
N LYS A 40 -6.42 -21.09 0.53
CA LYS A 40 -6.71 -20.94 1.97
C LYS A 40 -7.67 -19.77 2.23
N PRO A 41 -8.58 -19.87 3.21
CA PRO A 41 -9.43 -18.76 3.60
C PRO A 41 -8.63 -17.52 4.00
N LEU A 42 -9.16 -16.31 3.76
CA LEU A 42 -8.52 -15.06 4.19
C LEU A 42 -8.30 -15.03 5.71
N THR A 43 -9.19 -15.65 6.47
CA THR A 43 -9.12 -15.81 7.93
C THR A 43 -7.89 -16.59 8.41
N HIS A 44 -7.21 -17.31 7.51
CA HIS A 44 -5.97 -18.02 7.85
C HIS A 44 -4.81 -17.04 8.09
N ALA A 45 -4.80 -15.88 7.46
CA ALA A 45 -3.83 -14.80 7.70
C ALA A 45 -4.39 -13.69 8.60
N HIS A 46 -5.70 -13.49 8.54
CA HIS A 46 -6.43 -12.42 9.24
C HIS A 46 -7.62 -13.01 10.02
N PRO A 47 -7.37 -13.61 11.21
CA PRO A 47 -8.41 -14.31 11.99
C PRO A 47 -9.60 -13.45 12.39
N ASP A 48 -9.39 -12.15 12.52
CA ASP A 48 -10.43 -11.15 12.83
C ASP A 48 -11.49 -10.98 11.74
N LEU A 49 -11.21 -11.47 10.51
CA LEU A 49 -12.20 -11.50 9.41
C LEU A 49 -13.18 -12.68 9.50
N LEU A 50 -13.12 -13.48 10.57
CA LEU A 50 -14.06 -14.57 10.79
C LEU A 50 -15.50 -14.02 10.88
N GLY A 51 -16.39 -14.56 10.06
CA GLY A 51 -17.77 -14.08 9.95
C GLY A 51 -17.97 -12.88 9.01
N SER A 52 -16.92 -12.17 8.63
CA SER A 52 -16.99 -11.02 7.73
C SER A 52 -16.88 -11.42 6.25
N THR A 53 -16.15 -12.50 5.96
CA THR A 53 -15.98 -13.01 4.60
C THR A 53 -15.67 -14.50 4.56
N THR A 54 -16.10 -15.16 3.48
CA THR A 54 -15.75 -16.55 3.17
C THR A 54 -14.74 -16.66 2.04
N ARG A 55 -14.21 -15.54 1.56
CA ARG A 55 -13.26 -15.48 0.45
C ARG A 55 -11.96 -16.18 0.79
N LYS A 56 -11.29 -16.67 -0.26
CA LYS A 56 -9.99 -17.35 -0.17
C LYS A 56 -8.94 -16.55 -0.93
N PHE A 57 -7.70 -16.78 -0.58
CA PHE A 57 -6.56 -16.35 -1.39
C PHE A 57 -6.55 -17.08 -2.72
N THR A 58 -6.04 -16.42 -3.76
CA THR A 58 -5.83 -16.99 -5.10
C THR A 58 -4.42 -16.69 -5.59
N ASP A 59 -3.91 -17.48 -6.52
CA ASP A 59 -2.71 -17.25 -7.32
C ASP A 59 -3.06 -16.77 -8.74
N GLN A 60 -4.32 -16.43 -8.98
CA GLN A 60 -4.78 -15.89 -10.25
C GLN A 60 -5.13 -14.41 -10.10
N VAL A 61 -4.80 -13.62 -11.12
CA VAL A 61 -5.18 -12.22 -11.24
C VAL A 61 -6.24 -12.04 -12.32
N ASN A 62 -7.11 -11.05 -12.16
CA ASN A 62 -7.98 -10.59 -13.24
C ASN A 62 -7.34 -9.33 -13.86
N PRO A 63 -6.84 -9.39 -15.11
CA PRO A 63 -6.21 -8.25 -15.76
C PRO A 63 -7.18 -7.12 -16.10
N GLU A 64 -8.49 -7.40 -16.13
CA GLU A 64 -9.55 -6.44 -16.45
C GLU A 64 -10.24 -5.87 -15.19
N ILE A 65 -9.54 -5.91 -14.05
CA ILE A 65 -10.04 -5.38 -12.77
C ILE A 65 -10.13 -3.84 -12.81
N ASP A 66 -11.08 -3.23 -12.09
CA ASP A 66 -11.19 -1.77 -12.03
C ASP A 66 -10.02 -1.15 -11.23
N VAL A 67 -9.66 -1.73 -10.09
CA VAL A 67 -8.60 -1.23 -9.20
C VAL A 67 -7.75 -2.38 -8.68
N VAL A 68 -6.45 -2.23 -8.71
CA VAL A 68 -5.53 -3.17 -8.07
C VAL A 68 -4.59 -2.44 -7.10
N TYR A 69 -4.47 -2.99 -5.90
CA TYR A 69 -3.52 -2.54 -4.88
C TYR A 69 -2.33 -3.49 -4.80
N LEU A 70 -1.11 -2.94 -4.90
CA LEU A 70 0.13 -3.69 -4.76
C LEU A 70 0.66 -3.54 -3.32
N CYS A 71 0.55 -4.60 -2.53
CA CYS A 71 0.99 -4.69 -1.13
C CYS A 71 2.16 -5.66 -0.97
N LEU A 72 3.08 -5.66 -1.93
CA LEU A 72 4.17 -6.64 -2.05
C LEU A 72 5.40 -6.34 -1.19
N GLY A 73 5.45 -5.15 -0.59
CA GLY A 73 6.65 -4.63 0.04
C GLY A 73 7.60 -3.98 -0.98
N HIS A 74 8.62 -3.31 -0.47
CA HIS A 74 9.52 -2.50 -1.29
C HIS A 74 10.34 -3.34 -2.27
N GLY A 75 10.52 -2.84 -3.50
CA GLY A 75 11.34 -3.45 -4.54
C GLY A 75 10.69 -4.63 -5.28
N ASN A 76 9.42 -4.91 -5.06
CA ASN A 76 8.75 -6.09 -5.66
C ASN A 76 7.66 -5.74 -6.67
N SER A 77 7.21 -4.47 -6.73
CA SER A 77 6.10 -4.07 -7.58
C SER A 77 6.48 -4.07 -9.06
N VAL A 78 7.69 -3.65 -9.39
CA VAL A 78 8.22 -3.70 -10.77
C VAL A 78 8.24 -5.14 -11.29
N ALA A 79 8.83 -6.08 -10.55
CA ALA A 79 8.92 -7.47 -10.97
C ALA A 79 7.52 -8.09 -11.15
N PHE A 80 6.59 -7.80 -10.24
CA PHE A 80 5.22 -8.28 -10.35
C PHE A 80 4.50 -7.75 -11.60
N LEU A 81 4.64 -6.46 -11.90
CA LEU A 81 4.00 -5.85 -13.08
C LEU A 81 4.63 -6.30 -14.40
N GLN A 82 5.90 -6.72 -14.41
CA GLN A 82 6.53 -7.35 -15.56
C GLN A 82 5.95 -8.74 -15.88
N GLU A 83 5.51 -9.46 -14.84
CA GLU A 83 4.91 -10.80 -14.99
C GLU A 83 3.39 -10.74 -15.22
N HIS A 84 2.73 -9.67 -14.79
CA HIS A 84 1.27 -9.53 -14.79
C HIS A 84 0.85 -8.17 -15.35
N SER A 85 0.38 -8.16 -16.58
CA SER A 85 -0.16 -6.98 -17.23
C SER A 85 -1.60 -6.71 -16.78
N PHE A 86 -1.96 -5.44 -16.63
CA PHE A 86 -3.32 -4.97 -16.37
C PHE A 86 -3.78 -4.04 -17.49
N SER A 87 -5.09 -4.06 -17.76
CA SER A 87 -5.73 -3.22 -18.76
C SER A 87 -5.48 -1.71 -18.49
N ASP A 88 -5.45 -0.90 -19.54
CA ASP A 88 -5.22 0.54 -19.44
C ASP A 88 -6.25 1.28 -18.57
N HIS A 89 -7.46 0.73 -18.44
CA HIS A 89 -8.50 1.29 -17.57
C HIS A 89 -8.33 0.92 -16.09
N THR A 90 -7.47 -0.07 -15.77
CA THR A 90 -7.22 -0.47 -14.40
C THR A 90 -6.43 0.62 -13.66
N LEU A 91 -6.98 1.11 -12.56
CA LEU A 91 -6.23 1.94 -11.63
C LEU A 91 -5.27 1.07 -10.81
N ILE A 92 -3.97 1.33 -10.92
CA ILE A 92 -2.94 0.66 -10.11
C ILE A 92 -2.55 1.58 -8.94
N VAL A 93 -2.63 1.06 -7.72
CA VAL A 93 -2.17 1.78 -6.52
C VAL A 93 -1.04 0.97 -5.87
N ASP A 94 0.19 1.46 -6.00
CA ASP A 94 1.36 0.83 -5.40
C ASP A 94 1.62 1.36 -3.99
N LEU A 95 1.72 0.45 -3.02
CA LEU A 95 2.07 0.75 -1.63
C LEU A 95 3.56 0.51 -1.33
N GLY A 96 4.31 0.02 -2.32
CA GLY A 96 5.76 -0.06 -2.30
C GLY A 96 6.44 1.32 -2.42
N ASN A 97 7.75 1.32 -2.57
CA ASN A 97 8.52 2.53 -2.85
C ASN A 97 8.99 2.63 -4.30
N ASP A 98 8.64 1.64 -5.11
CA ASP A 98 9.19 1.40 -6.45
C ASP A 98 8.95 2.59 -7.39
N PHE A 99 7.82 3.30 -7.24
CA PHE A 99 7.40 4.38 -8.16
C PHE A 99 7.28 5.76 -7.50
N ARG A 100 7.84 5.95 -6.29
CA ARG A 100 7.66 7.20 -5.53
C ARG A 100 8.52 8.35 -6.00
N LEU A 101 9.69 8.07 -6.57
CA LEU A 101 10.62 9.08 -7.07
C LEU A 101 10.30 9.41 -8.54
N LYS A 102 10.61 10.63 -8.97
CA LYS A 102 10.30 11.09 -10.33
C LYS A 102 11.01 10.26 -11.41
N GLU A 103 12.24 9.85 -11.13
CA GLU A 103 13.05 9.00 -12.00
C GLU A 103 12.46 7.61 -12.20
N ASP A 104 11.73 7.09 -11.21
CA ASP A 104 11.16 5.75 -11.21
C ASP A 104 9.64 5.75 -11.50
N ALA A 105 9.02 6.94 -11.64
CA ALA A 105 7.57 7.07 -11.73
C ALA A 105 6.96 6.57 -13.05
N ASN A 106 7.77 6.29 -14.07
CA ASN A 106 7.28 5.76 -15.34
C ASN A 106 7.57 4.27 -15.46
N PHE A 107 6.52 3.49 -15.69
CA PHE A 107 6.63 2.06 -15.95
C PHE A 107 5.78 1.70 -17.16
N GLU A 108 6.42 1.26 -18.26
CA GLU A 108 5.76 0.82 -19.51
C GLU A 108 4.68 1.78 -20.02
N GLY A 109 4.95 3.09 -19.95
CA GLY A 109 4.02 4.14 -20.40
C GLY A 109 2.97 4.56 -19.36
N ARG A 110 2.86 3.90 -18.22
CA ARG A 110 2.07 4.37 -17.07
C ARG A 110 2.90 5.33 -16.22
N ASN A 111 2.35 6.48 -15.93
CA ASN A 111 3.01 7.47 -15.08
C ASN A 111 2.36 7.46 -13.69
N PHE A 112 3.11 6.98 -12.70
CA PHE A 112 2.67 6.91 -11.31
C PHE A 112 2.68 8.30 -10.68
N VAL A 113 1.51 8.79 -10.30
CA VAL A 113 1.34 10.03 -9.56
C VAL A 113 1.59 9.78 -8.07
N TYR A 114 2.41 10.62 -7.44
CA TYR A 114 2.65 10.53 -6.00
C TYR A 114 1.35 10.78 -5.22
N GLY A 115 0.89 9.79 -4.47
CA GLY A 115 -0.46 9.69 -3.95
C GLY A 115 -0.71 10.43 -2.64
N LEU A 116 -0.32 11.71 -2.52
CA LEU A 116 -0.66 12.57 -1.38
C LEU A 116 -1.75 13.57 -1.81
N PRO A 117 -3.05 13.32 -1.46
CA PRO A 117 -4.18 14.13 -1.95
C PRO A 117 -4.09 15.61 -1.54
N GLU A 118 -3.54 15.90 -0.37
CA GLU A 118 -3.36 17.27 0.13
C GLU A 118 -2.39 18.09 -0.72
N LEU A 119 -1.51 17.40 -1.46
CA LEU A 119 -0.53 18.03 -2.34
C LEU A 119 -1.01 18.10 -3.80
N GLN A 120 -1.61 17.03 -4.33
CA GLN A 120 -1.88 16.90 -5.78
C GLN A 120 -3.19 16.17 -6.09
N ARG A 121 -4.27 16.55 -5.41
CA ARG A 121 -5.61 15.95 -5.61
C ARG A 121 -6.03 15.87 -7.06
N GLU A 122 -5.92 16.96 -7.83
CA GLU A 122 -6.34 17.01 -9.24
C GLU A 122 -5.55 16.06 -10.14
N ALA A 123 -4.27 15.84 -9.84
CA ALA A 123 -3.45 14.88 -10.58
C ALA A 123 -3.85 13.45 -10.25
N ILE A 124 -4.13 13.16 -8.97
CA ILE A 124 -4.59 11.84 -8.51
C ILE A 124 -5.94 11.47 -9.14
N GLU A 125 -6.89 12.42 -9.21
CA GLU A 125 -8.22 12.18 -9.79
C GLU A 125 -8.18 11.80 -11.28
N LYS A 126 -7.12 12.18 -11.98
CA LYS A 126 -6.92 11.91 -13.41
C LYS A 126 -5.98 10.72 -13.67
N ALA A 127 -5.34 10.20 -12.64
CA ALA A 127 -4.33 9.17 -12.77
C ALA A 127 -4.95 7.78 -12.95
N ASN A 128 -4.26 6.93 -13.71
CA ASN A 128 -4.49 5.48 -13.76
C ASN A 128 -3.42 4.68 -13.02
N ALA A 129 -2.42 5.37 -12.44
CA ALA A 129 -1.38 4.78 -11.60
C ALA A 129 -0.99 5.73 -10.47
N ILE A 130 -0.95 5.23 -9.23
CA ILE A 130 -0.70 6.01 -8.02
C ILE A 130 0.39 5.32 -7.20
N ALA A 131 1.44 6.08 -6.85
CA ALA A 131 2.46 5.67 -5.88
C ALA A 131 2.09 6.19 -4.49
N ASN A 132 1.52 5.33 -3.65
CA ASN A 132 1.11 5.70 -2.30
C ASN A 132 2.33 6.05 -1.43
N PRO A 133 2.36 7.20 -0.73
CA PRO A 133 3.49 7.61 0.09
C PRO A 133 3.70 6.71 1.30
N GLY A 134 4.95 6.64 1.77
CA GLY A 134 5.28 5.96 3.02
C GLY A 134 4.77 6.71 4.25
N CYS A 135 4.60 6.01 5.36
CA CYS A 135 4.02 6.54 6.59
C CYS A 135 4.78 7.75 7.15
N PHE A 136 6.11 7.68 7.26
CA PHE A 136 6.92 8.81 7.71
C PHE A 136 6.87 9.99 6.75
N ALA A 137 6.99 9.73 5.44
CA ALA A 137 6.90 10.77 4.43
C ALA A 137 5.53 11.47 4.47
N THR A 138 4.44 10.73 4.64
CA THR A 138 3.10 11.29 4.79
C THR A 138 3.01 12.19 6.01
N ALA A 139 3.43 11.70 7.18
CA ALA A 139 3.36 12.47 8.43
C ALA A 139 4.18 13.77 8.36
N LEU A 140 5.42 13.69 7.86
CA LEU A 140 6.31 14.84 7.73
C LEU A 140 5.78 15.85 6.71
N GLN A 141 5.31 15.38 5.57
CA GLN A 141 4.77 16.26 4.53
C GLN A 141 3.50 16.96 5.01
N LEU A 142 2.56 16.25 5.64
CA LEU A 142 1.34 16.86 6.16
C LEU A 142 1.62 17.91 7.23
N ALA A 143 2.62 17.67 8.08
CA ALA A 143 3.02 18.66 9.09
C ALA A 143 3.66 19.91 8.46
N MET A 144 4.44 19.75 7.38
CA MET A 144 5.22 20.84 6.81
C MET A 144 4.57 21.56 5.64
N LEU A 145 3.68 20.91 4.89
CA LEU A 145 3.04 21.49 3.70
C LEU A 145 2.38 22.85 3.94
N PRO A 146 1.64 23.10 5.05
CA PRO A 146 1.05 24.41 5.31
C PRO A 146 2.11 25.51 5.49
N LEU A 147 3.23 25.17 6.12
CA LEU A 147 4.34 26.12 6.32
C LEU A 147 5.09 26.38 5.01
N ALA A 148 5.34 25.32 4.23
CA ALA A 148 6.01 25.43 2.93
C ALA A 148 5.19 26.27 1.94
N LYS A 149 3.89 26.03 1.83
CA LYS A 149 2.98 26.80 0.95
C LYS A 149 2.95 28.28 1.26
N ASN A 150 3.19 28.66 2.52
CA ASN A 150 3.21 30.05 2.97
C ASN A 150 4.63 30.62 3.10
N ASN A 151 5.64 29.95 2.54
CA ASN A 151 7.06 30.33 2.62
C ASN A 151 7.55 30.55 4.07
N ASN A 152 7.05 29.79 5.02
CA ASN A 152 7.40 29.87 6.44
C ASN A 152 8.51 28.88 6.87
N LEU A 153 8.97 28.02 5.98
CA LEU A 153 10.17 27.20 6.21
C LEU A 153 11.40 28.05 5.86
N LYS A 154 12.08 28.60 6.86
CA LYS A 154 13.20 29.53 6.69
C LYS A 154 14.56 28.95 7.05
N SER A 155 14.59 27.80 7.69
CA SER A 155 15.81 27.12 8.18
C SER A 155 15.63 25.62 8.12
N ASP A 156 16.65 24.89 8.57
CA ASP A 156 16.63 23.45 8.71
C ASP A 156 15.47 22.99 9.60
N VAL A 157 14.88 21.86 9.25
CA VAL A 157 13.83 21.23 10.01
C VAL A 157 14.37 19.99 10.69
N HIS A 158 14.29 19.95 12.01
CA HIS A 158 14.60 18.77 12.80
C HIS A 158 13.34 17.99 13.08
N ALA A 159 13.26 16.76 12.57
CA ALA A 159 12.10 15.88 12.76
C ALA A 159 12.47 14.68 13.65
N HIS A 160 11.66 14.45 14.68
CA HIS A 160 11.72 13.24 15.49
C HIS A 160 10.41 12.46 15.30
N ALA A 161 10.52 11.21 14.83
CA ALA A 161 9.36 10.40 14.50
C ALA A 161 9.49 8.98 15.07
N THR A 162 8.37 8.42 15.51
CA THR A 162 8.30 7.07 16.09
C THR A 162 7.30 6.23 15.31
N THR A 163 7.63 4.96 15.09
CA THR A 163 6.73 3.99 14.44
C THR A 163 6.55 2.73 15.28
N GLY A 164 5.47 2.01 15.04
CA GLY A 164 5.26 0.68 15.61
C GLY A 164 6.00 -0.42 14.84
N SER A 165 6.21 -1.57 15.48
CA SER A 165 6.89 -2.73 14.86
C SER A 165 6.18 -3.28 13.62
N THR A 166 4.86 -3.10 13.50
CA THR A 166 4.09 -3.50 12.31
C THR A 166 4.52 -2.76 11.05
N GLY A 167 5.12 -1.57 11.18
CA GLY A 167 5.69 -0.83 10.06
C GLY A 167 6.85 -1.54 9.35
N ALA A 168 7.52 -2.47 10.02
CA ALA A 168 8.56 -3.31 9.44
C ALA A 168 8.02 -4.55 8.69
N GLY A 169 6.69 -4.75 8.68
CA GLY A 169 6.04 -5.89 8.05
C GLY A 169 5.96 -7.13 8.94
N VAL A 170 5.45 -8.23 8.38
CA VAL A 170 5.24 -9.50 9.10
C VAL A 170 6.51 -10.34 9.25
N GLY A 171 7.60 -9.97 8.57
CA GLY A 171 8.87 -10.68 8.65
C GLY A 171 9.42 -10.67 10.08
N LEU A 172 9.84 -11.84 10.56
CA LEU A 172 10.43 -11.96 11.89
C LEU A 172 11.80 -11.27 11.93
N SER A 173 12.01 -10.40 12.90
CA SER A 173 13.31 -9.79 13.17
C SER A 173 13.54 -9.65 14.67
N SER A 174 14.80 -9.68 15.11
CA SER A 174 15.16 -9.47 16.51
C SER A 174 14.67 -8.11 17.01
N THR A 175 14.80 -7.06 16.17
CA THR A 175 14.42 -5.68 16.53
C THR A 175 12.92 -5.47 16.70
N SER A 176 12.07 -6.31 16.12
CA SER A 176 10.61 -6.26 16.30
C SER A 176 10.10 -7.28 17.33
N HIS A 177 10.96 -8.16 17.85
CA HIS A 177 10.57 -9.18 18.80
C HIS A 177 10.35 -8.58 20.20
N PHE A 178 9.16 -8.80 20.79
CA PHE A 178 8.75 -8.20 22.04
C PHE A 178 9.74 -8.46 23.20
N SER A 179 10.14 -9.72 23.40
CA SER A 179 11.06 -10.09 24.48
C SER A 179 12.46 -9.51 24.30
N TRP A 180 12.93 -9.37 23.04
CA TRP A 180 14.24 -8.76 22.76
C TRP A 180 14.22 -7.26 23.05
N ARG A 181 13.14 -6.57 22.68
CA ARG A 181 12.98 -5.13 22.89
C ARG A 181 12.76 -4.74 24.34
N ASN A 182 12.22 -5.65 25.16
CA ASN A 182 11.95 -5.43 26.59
C ASN A 182 11.26 -4.06 26.86
N ASN A 183 10.24 -3.72 26.08
CA ASN A 183 9.51 -2.45 26.12
C ASN A 183 10.36 -1.18 25.80
N ASN A 184 11.55 -1.35 25.25
CA ASN A 184 12.40 -0.23 24.84
C ASN A 184 12.21 0.17 23.37
N PHE A 185 12.64 1.39 23.04
CA PHE A 185 12.79 1.82 21.67
C PHE A 185 14.06 1.20 21.05
N SER A 186 13.99 0.91 19.76
CA SER A 186 15.17 0.62 18.94
C SER A 186 15.42 1.84 18.05
N TRP A 187 16.64 2.36 18.08
CA TRP A 187 17.10 3.49 17.27
C TRP A 187 17.69 2.97 15.96
#